data_ae65fa35271eac17d4b4edb673ba40aa
#
_entry.id   ae65fa35271eac17d4b4edb673ba40aa
#
_cell.length_a   1.000
_cell.length_b   1.000
_cell.length_c   1.000
_cell.angle_alpha   90.00
_cell.angle_beta   90.00
_cell.angle_gamma   90.00
#
_symmetry.space_group_name_H-M   'P 1'
#
loop_
_entity.id
_entity.type
_entity.pdbx_description
1 polymer ?
#
loop_
_entity_poly.entity_id
_entity_poly.type
_entity_poly.pdbx_seq_one_letter_code
_entity_poly.pdbx_strand_id
1 'polypeptide(L)'
;MATLDRVALPSGMHVFERGWLSSNNVLFTDGEQSLLIDSGYCTHSAQTLQLVDHVLDGRELDCRVNTHLHSDHCGGNAALQARYLGLETLIPPGQAAAVNPWDPVALIYTPTGQLCPRFTYSAVIAPGTEMAFGSRIWHAHAASGHDPHSLLFFEPISQTLISADALWENGFGIVFPELEGEDAFNDVAKTLDVIEKLQPKTVIPGHGAVFSYSADVLDRARTRLDHFAHRPDKHARHAAKVLIKFKLLEIQQQPVEELIKWAAGTNYLVQIRDKFFETERVTDWVEAMLDDLLTAGALARQGHLILNT
;
A
#
# COMPACT_ATOMS: atom_id res chain seq x y z
N MET A 1 -19.98 13.06 22.51
CA MET A 1 -19.20 12.81 21.30
C MET A 1 -17.86 13.48 21.52
N ALA A 2 -16.79 12.72 21.77
CA ALA A 2 -15.44 13.27 21.82
C ALA A 2 -15.11 13.75 20.40
N THR A 3 -14.81 15.01 20.24
CA THR A 3 -14.20 15.55 19.03
C THR A 3 -12.87 14.82 18.89
N LEU A 4 -12.74 13.92 17.90
CA LEU A 4 -11.45 13.42 17.46
C LEU A 4 -10.64 14.67 17.08
N ASP A 5 -9.63 15.03 17.87
CA ASP A 5 -8.69 16.09 17.53
C ASP A 5 -8.02 15.67 16.21
N ARG A 6 -8.43 16.32 15.11
CA ARG A 6 -7.79 16.10 13.82
C ARG A 6 -6.32 16.53 13.95
N VAL A 7 -5.43 15.60 13.62
CA VAL A 7 -3.99 15.90 13.57
C VAL A 7 -3.76 17.07 12.62
N ALA A 8 -3.09 18.11 13.10
CA ALA A 8 -2.78 19.29 12.28
C ALA A 8 -1.72 18.94 11.24
N LEU A 9 -2.07 19.10 9.97
CA LEU A 9 -1.17 18.91 8.84
C LEU A 9 -0.50 20.24 8.46
N PRO A 10 0.71 20.19 7.87
CA PRO A 10 1.34 21.36 7.27
C PRO A 10 0.42 22.04 6.25
N SER A 11 0.56 23.38 6.13
CA SER A 11 -0.18 24.16 5.12
C SER A 11 0.08 23.62 3.72
N GLY A 12 -0.93 23.64 2.86
CA GLY A 12 -0.84 23.17 1.47
C GLY A 12 -0.73 21.66 1.29
N MET A 13 -0.77 20.89 2.38
CA MET A 13 -0.82 19.43 2.33
C MET A 13 -2.26 18.94 2.47
N HIS A 14 -2.71 18.14 1.51
CA HIS A 14 -4.03 17.53 1.49
C HIS A 14 -3.88 16.02 1.51
N VAL A 15 -4.40 15.35 2.53
CA VAL A 15 -4.42 13.89 2.62
C VAL A 15 -5.79 13.39 2.21
N PHE A 16 -5.83 12.57 1.17
CA PHE A 16 -7.01 11.84 0.77
C PHE A 16 -6.99 10.47 1.45
N GLU A 17 -7.66 10.36 2.59
CA GLU A 17 -7.83 9.07 3.25
C GLU A 17 -8.75 8.19 2.42
N ARG A 18 -8.27 7.00 2.07
CA ARG A 18 -8.94 6.06 1.18
C ARG A 18 -9.33 4.79 1.94
N GLY A 19 -10.11 3.96 1.31
CA GLY A 19 -10.38 2.61 1.84
C GLY A 19 -9.23 1.64 1.57
N TRP A 20 -9.42 0.38 1.97
CA TRP A 20 -8.37 -0.65 1.89
C TRP A 20 -7.98 -1.09 0.47
N LEU A 21 -8.78 -0.79 -0.55
CA LEU A 21 -8.44 -1.09 -1.95
C LEU A 21 -7.50 -0.06 -2.57
N SER A 22 -7.40 1.13 -2.01
CA SER A 22 -6.48 2.17 -2.48
C SER A 22 -5.69 2.71 -1.32
N SER A 23 -4.43 2.97 -1.53
CA SER A 23 -3.61 3.72 -0.58
C SER A 23 -4.13 5.14 -0.41
N ASN A 24 -3.82 5.75 0.73
CA ASN A 24 -3.96 7.18 0.91
C ASN A 24 -3.10 7.94 -0.13
N ASN A 25 -3.59 9.08 -0.57
CA ASN A 25 -2.83 9.94 -1.45
C ASN A 25 -2.52 11.26 -0.74
N VAL A 26 -1.33 11.82 -0.95
CA VAL A 26 -0.95 13.10 -0.34
C VAL A 26 -0.64 14.11 -1.43
N LEU A 27 -1.46 15.16 -1.54
CA LEU A 27 -1.30 16.23 -2.52
C LEU A 27 -0.73 17.48 -1.87
N PHE A 28 0.33 18.02 -2.45
CA PHE A 28 0.98 19.27 -2.06
C PHE A 28 0.67 20.36 -3.08
N THR A 29 0.28 21.55 -2.59
CA THR A 29 -0.18 22.65 -3.45
C THR A 29 0.42 24.02 -3.13
N ASP A 30 1.27 24.11 -2.11
CA ASP A 30 1.87 25.36 -1.60
C ASP A 30 3.31 25.62 -2.09
N GLY A 31 3.82 24.80 -3.02
CA GLY A 31 5.11 24.98 -3.70
C GLY A 31 4.98 25.61 -5.07
N GLU A 32 6.12 25.70 -5.77
CA GLU A 32 6.16 26.12 -7.17
C GLU A 32 5.47 25.09 -8.09
N GLN A 33 5.58 23.81 -7.73
CA GLN A 33 4.95 22.68 -8.40
C GLN A 33 3.95 21.99 -7.47
N SER A 34 2.87 21.52 -8.04
CA SER A 34 1.95 20.60 -7.38
C SER A 34 2.52 19.19 -7.43
N LEU A 35 2.40 18.45 -6.32
CA LEU A 35 2.96 17.10 -6.23
C LEU A 35 2.00 16.15 -5.53
N LEU A 36 1.81 14.96 -6.10
CA LEU A 36 0.99 13.89 -5.53
C LEU A 36 1.85 12.68 -5.14
N ILE A 37 1.73 12.24 -3.89
CA ILE A 37 2.28 10.96 -3.44
C ILE A 37 1.21 9.88 -3.58
N ASP A 38 1.55 8.80 -4.29
CA ASP A 38 0.71 7.66 -4.64
C ASP A 38 -0.60 8.03 -5.37
N SER A 39 -1.24 7.04 -5.97
CA SER A 39 -2.38 7.29 -6.88
C SER A 39 -3.60 6.38 -6.65
N GLY A 40 -3.50 5.43 -5.72
CA GLY A 40 -4.54 4.46 -5.44
C GLY A 40 -4.65 3.36 -6.49
N TYR A 41 -5.65 2.49 -6.32
CA TYR A 41 -5.92 1.36 -7.20
C TYR A 41 -6.62 1.78 -8.50
N CYS A 42 -6.38 1.06 -9.58
CA CYS A 42 -6.82 1.45 -10.92
C CYS A 42 -8.35 1.59 -11.08
N THR A 43 -9.15 0.76 -10.40
CA THR A 43 -10.61 0.88 -10.44
C THR A 43 -11.14 2.13 -9.75
N HIS A 44 -10.33 2.77 -8.90
CA HIS A 44 -10.62 4.03 -8.23
C HIS A 44 -9.99 5.25 -8.92
N SER A 45 -9.41 5.10 -10.11
CA SER A 45 -8.72 6.20 -10.83
C SER A 45 -9.63 7.41 -11.07
N ALA A 46 -10.91 7.19 -11.41
CA ALA A 46 -11.86 8.28 -11.60
C ALA A 46 -12.07 9.10 -10.30
N GLN A 47 -12.13 8.43 -9.15
CA GLN A 47 -12.23 9.10 -7.86
C GLN A 47 -10.93 9.85 -7.51
N THR A 48 -9.76 9.25 -7.77
CA THR A 48 -8.47 9.92 -7.57
C THR A 48 -8.38 11.20 -8.40
N LEU A 49 -8.75 11.13 -9.69
CA LEU A 49 -8.78 12.31 -10.56
C LEU A 49 -9.72 13.40 -10.03
N GLN A 50 -10.93 13.05 -9.60
CA GLN A 50 -11.88 14.01 -9.05
C GLN A 50 -11.37 14.70 -7.78
N LEU A 51 -10.72 13.96 -6.87
CA LEU A 51 -10.14 14.50 -5.65
C LEU A 51 -8.98 15.46 -5.97
N VAL A 52 -8.10 15.09 -6.88
CA VAL A 52 -6.97 15.92 -7.33
C VAL A 52 -7.44 17.16 -8.06
N ASP A 53 -8.32 17.02 -9.07
CA ASP A 53 -8.90 18.14 -9.82
C ASP A 53 -9.61 19.14 -8.92
N HIS A 54 -10.36 18.64 -7.91
CA HIS A 54 -11.08 19.50 -6.95
C HIS A 54 -10.14 20.40 -6.13
N VAL A 55 -9.02 19.84 -5.66
CA VAL A 55 -8.06 20.61 -4.85
C VAL A 55 -7.18 21.51 -5.71
N LEU A 56 -6.81 21.06 -6.91
CA LEU A 56 -6.01 21.86 -7.85
C LEU A 56 -6.79 23.05 -8.45
N ASP A 57 -8.12 22.98 -8.50
CA ASP A 57 -8.99 24.05 -8.98
C ASP A 57 -8.56 24.64 -10.34
N GLY A 58 -8.35 23.75 -11.30
CA GLY A 58 -7.96 24.10 -12.67
C GLY A 58 -6.45 24.21 -12.91
N ARG A 59 -5.60 24.03 -11.89
CA ARG A 59 -4.16 23.92 -12.09
C ARG A 59 -3.80 22.51 -12.59
N GLU A 60 -2.65 22.40 -13.25
CA GLU A 60 -2.08 21.09 -13.62
C GLU A 60 -1.47 20.38 -12.41
N LEU A 61 -1.39 19.05 -12.48
CA LEU A 61 -0.54 18.26 -11.60
C LEU A 61 0.83 18.13 -12.27
N ASP A 62 1.87 18.68 -11.63
CA ASP A 62 3.21 18.77 -12.22
C ASP A 62 4.04 17.50 -11.97
N CYS A 63 3.95 16.96 -10.75
CA CYS A 63 4.77 15.83 -10.33
C CYS A 63 3.96 14.80 -9.56
N ARG A 64 4.35 13.55 -9.70
CA ARG A 64 3.85 12.43 -8.91
C ARG A 64 5.01 11.54 -8.48
N VAL A 65 4.97 11.12 -7.22
CA VAL A 65 5.96 10.22 -6.61
C VAL A 65 5.25 8.99 -6.10
N ASN A 66 5.76 7.80 -6.39
CA ASN A 66 5.30 6.58 -5.72
C ASN A 66 6.22 6.21 -4.56
N THR A 67 5.62 5.79 -3.45
CA THR A 67 6.33 5.23 -2.29
C THR A 67 6.88 3.85 -2.63
N HIS A 68 6.11 3.04 -3.32
CA HIS A 68 6.46 1.74 -3.91
C HIS A 68 5.49 1.39 -5.04
N LEU A 69 5.67 0.25 -5.70
CA LEU A 69 4.90 -0.09 -6.90
C LEU A 69 3.85 -1.19 -6.70
N HIS A 70 3.30 -1.38 -5.50
CA HIS A 70 2.10 -2.19 -5.37
C HIS A 70 0.91 -1.51 -6.06
N SER A 71 -0.02 -2.32 -6.57
CA SER A 71 -1.09 -1.86 -7.46
C SER A 71 -2.04 -0.84 -6.82
N ASP A 72 -2.19 -0.88 -5.52
CA ASP A 72 -3.01 0.05 -4.72
C ASP A 72 -2.33 1.38 -4.43
N HIS A 73 -1.02 1.50 -4.72
CA HIS A 73 -0.23 2.73 -4.66
C HIS A 73 0.00 3.36 -6.03
N CYS A 74 0.14 2.56 -7.08
CA CYS A 74 0.48 3.05 -8.41
C CYS A 74 -0.57 2.79 -9.50
N GLY A 75 -1.67 2.12 -9.19
CA GLY A 75 -2.69 1.73 -10.17
C GLY A 75 -3.37 2.90 -10.87
N GLY A 76 -3.46 4.07 -10.23
CA GLY A 76 -4.00 5.30 -10.83
C GLY A 76 -3.03 6.05 -11.73
N ASN A 77 -1.76 5.62 -11.80
CA ASN A 77 -0.69 6.30 -12.53
C ASN A 77 -1.03 6.58 -14.00
N ALA A 78 -1.50 5.57 -14.72
CA ALA A 78 -1.84 5.69 -16.14
C ALA A 78 -2.97 6.72 -16.37
N ALA A 79 -3.96 6.76 -15.50
CA ALA A 79 -5.08 7.69 -15.61
C ALA A 79 -4.63 9.14 -15.35
N LEU A 80 -3.76 9.36 -14.37
CA LEU A 80 -3.16 10.67 -14.10
C LEU A 80 -2.29 11.13 -15.28
N GLN A 81 -1.48 10.26 -15.87
CA GLN A 81 -0.67 10.60 -17.07
C GLN A 81 -1.54 10.91 -18.29
N ALA A 82 -2.67 10.24 -18.43
CA ALA A 82 -3.61 10.55 -19.51
C ALA A 82 -4.32 11.90 -19.32
N ARG A 83 -4.57 12.31 -18.07
CA ARG A 83 -5.22 13.57 -17.70
C ARG A 83 -4.25 14.76 -17.73
N TYR A 84 -3.04 14.59 -17.21
CA TYR A 84 -2.02 15.63 -17.07
C TYR A 84 -0.82 15.29 -17.97
N LEU A 85 -0.82 15.80 -19.21
CA LEU A 85 0.15 15.40 -20.25
C LEU A 85 1.60 15.78 -19.92
N GLY A 86 1.82 16.78 -19.06
CA GLY A 86 3.14 17.20 -18.58
C GLY A 86 3.59 16.54 -17.28
N LEU A 87 2.82 15.58 -16.76
CA LEU A 87 3.06 14.97 -15.45
C LEU A 87 4.41 14.23 -15.39
N GLU A 88 5.32 14.74 -14.59
CA GLU A 88 6.51 14.00 -14.20
C GLU A 88 6.16 12.87 -13.23
N THR A 89 6.76 11.71 -13.43
CA THR A 89 6.51 10.53 -12.61
C THR A 89 7.81 10.00 -12.06
N LEU A 90 7.93 9.98 -10.73
CA LEU A 90 9.09 9.46 -10.03
C LEU A 90 8.72 8.17 -9.30
N ILE A 91 9.58 7.16 -9.42
CA ILE A 91 9.39 5.86 -8.78
C ILE A 91 10.65 5.43 -8.01
N PRO A 92 10.56 4.52 -7.05
CA PRO A 92 11.74 3.89 -6.45
C PRO A 92 12.59 3.18 -7.52
N PRO A 93 13.93 3.12 -7.37
CA PRO A 93 14.82 2.63 -8.43
C PRO A 93 14.72 1.12 -8.68
N GLY A 94 14.38 0.31 -7.67
CA GLY A 94 14.53 -1.14 -7.73
C GLY A 94 13.70 -1.84 -8.79
N GLN A 95 12.48 -1.38 -9.05
CA GLN A 95 11.59 -1.96 -10.06
C GLN A 95 11.56 -1.18 -11.39
N ALA A 96 12.35 -0.12 -11.53
CA ALA A 96 12.39 0.72 -12.73
C ALA A 96 12.66 -0.07 -14.02
N ALA A 97 13.53 -1.10 -13.92
CA ALA A 97 13.83 -1.98 -15.06
C ALA A 97 12.63 -2.81 -15.52
N ALA A 98 11.69 -3.14 -14.64
CA ALA A 98 10.47 -3.88 -14.97
C ALA A 98 9.36 -2.97 -15.53
N VAL A 99 9.32 -1.69 -15.10
CA VAL A 99 8.35 -0.71 -15.59
C VAL A 99 8.58 -0.36 -17.07
N ASN A 100 9.83 -0.20 -17.50
CA ASN A 100 10.16 0.19 -18.88
C ASN A 100 9.58 -0.75 -19.94
N PRO A 101 9.88 -2.08 -19.93
CA PRO A 101 9.27 -3.03 -20.86
C PRO A 101 7.82 -3.34 -20.49
N TRP A 102 7.39 -2.97 -19.30
CA TRP A 102 6.14 -3.38 -18.67
C TRP A 102 6.05 -4.87 -18.44
N ASP A 103 6.74 -5.34 -17.41
CA ASP A 103 6.68 -6.73 -16.97
C ASP A 103 5.77 -6.89 -15.74
N PRO A 104 4.47 -7.19 -15.93
CA PRO A 104 3.53 -7.32 -14.82
C PRO A 104 3.76 -8.57 -13.97
N VAL A 105 4.61 -9.49 -14.41
CA VAL A 105 5.03 -10.65 -13.60
C VAL A 105 6.10 -10.21 -12.62
N ALA A 106 7.16 -9.55 -13.08
CA ALA A 106 8.22 -9.00 -12.22
C ALA A 106 7.70 -7.90 -11.27
N LEU A 107 6.65 -7.17 -11.68
CA LEU A 107 5.93 -6.18 -10.86
C LEU A 107 4.88 -6.84 -9.94
N ILE A 108 4.81 -8.15 -9.87
CA ILE A 108 3.92 -9.01 -9.07
C ILE A 108 2.40 -8.82 -9.28
N TYR A 109 1.97 -8.02 -10.26
CA TYR A 109 0.53 -7.82 -10.52
C TYR A 109 -0.13 -9.11 -11.02
N THR A 110 0.45 -9.75 -12.03
CA THR A 110 -0.08 -11.02 -12.57
C THR A 110 -0.05 -12.15 -11.53
N PRO A 111 1.05 -12.40 -10.79
CA PRO A 111 1.10 -13.44 -9.77
C PRO A 111 0.06 -13.28 -8.66
N THR A 112 -0.23 -12.05 -8.25
CA THR A 112 -1.21 -11.74 -7.17
C THR A 112 -2.63 -11.60 -7.69
N GLY A 113 -2.85 -11.65 -9.02
CA GLY A 113 -4.15 -11.47 -9.66
C GLY A 113 -4.70 -10.05 -9.55
N GLN A 114 -3.83 -9.06 -9.40
CA GLN A 114 -4.16 -7.64 -9.28
C GLN A 114 -4.05 -6.92 -10.63
N LEU A 115 -4.75 -5.81 -10.76
CA LEU A 115 -4.78 -4.99 -11.97
C LEU A 115 -3.92 -3.73 -11.77
N CYS A 116 -3.04 -3.47 -12.72
CA CYS A 116 -2.33 -2.20 -12.82
C CYS A 116 -2.14 -1.85 -14.29
N PRO A 117 -2.76 -0.78 -14.82
CA PRO A 117 -2.54 -0.32 -16.18
C PRO A 117 -1.10 0.16 -16.38
N ARG A 118 -0.56 -0.09 -17.58
CA ARG A 118 0.78 0.35 -17.94
C ARG A 118 0.91 1.86 -17.78
N PHE A 119 1.96 2.29 -17.10
CA PHE A 119 2.40 3.67 -16.97
C PHE A 119 3.88 3.79 -17.33
N THR A 120 4.38 5.01 -17.41
CA THR A 120 5.80 5.33 -17.62
C THR A 120 6.34 6.14 -16.45
N TYR A 121 7.66 6.28 -16.34
CA TYR A 121 8.28 7.16 -15.35
C TYR A 121 9.32 8.07 -16.00
N SER A 122 9.54 9.23 -15.40
CA SER A 122 10.48 10.26 -15.86
C SER A 122 11.85 10.10 -15.20
N ALA A 123 11.86 9.76 -13.90
CA ALA A 123 13.07 9.59 -13.11
C ALA A 123 12.87 8.62 -11.95
N VAL A 124 13.96 8.25 -11.29
CA VAL A 124 13.93 7.47 -10.05
C VAL A 124 14.28 8.35 -8.85
N ILE A 125 13.68 8.03 -7.71
CA ILE A 125 14.01 8.65 -6.42
C ILE A 125 14.62 7.60 -5.50
N ALA A 126 15.87 7.81 -5.11
CA ALA A 126 16.61 6.88 -4.26
C ALA A 126 16.52 7.27 -2.77
N PRO A 127 16.71 6.32 -1.84
CA PRO A 127 16.94 6.65 -0.44
C PRO A 127 18.09 7.65 -0.28
N GLY A 128 17.93 8.62 0.63
CA GLY A 128 18.89 9.71 0.85
C GLY A 128 18.63 10.95 -0.03
N THR A 129 17.68 10.89 -0.96
CA THR A 129 17.29 12.07 -1.74
C THR A 129 16.52 13.05 -0.88
N GLU A 130 16.85 14.34 -1.02
CA GLU A 130 16.07 15.46 -0.49
C GLU A 130 15.29 16.10 -1.63
N MET A 131 14.00 16.32 -1.44
CA MET A 131 13.12 16.91 -2.44
C MET A 131 12.16 17.92 -1.81
N ALA A 132 11.82 18.94 -2.59
CA ALA A 132 10.73 19.84 -2.23
C ALA A 132 9.37 19.19 -2.52
N PHE A 133 8.56 18.98 -1.48
CA PHE A 133 7.13 18.68 -1.61
C PHE A 133 6.37 19.89 -1.03
N GLY A 134 5.66 20.59 -1.89
CA GLY A 134 5.13 21.90 -1.53
C GLY A 134 6.26 22.88 -1.17
N SER A 135 6.08 23.65 -0.11
CA SER A 135 7.06 24.63 0.41
C SER A 135 8.13 24.03 1.33
N ARG A 136 8.21 22.69 1.48
CA ARG A 136 9.05 22.00 2.48
C ARG A 136 9.99 21.00 1.84
N ILE A 137 11.13 20.78 2.51
CA ILE A 137 12.10 19.75 2.11
C ILE A 137 11.79 18.46 2.85
N TRP A 138 11.65 17.40 2.07
CA TRP A 138 11.38 16.04 2.53
C TRP A 138 12.57 15.15 2.24
N HIS A 139 12.86 14.25 3.16
CA HIS A 139 13.95 13.29 3.07
C HIS A 139 13.37 11.91 2.75
N ALA A 140 13.82 11.30 1.66
CA ALA A 140 13.48 9.93 1.30
C ALA A 140 14.35 8.94 2.08
N HIS A 141 13.74 8.00 2.76
CA HIS A 141 14.43 6.91 3.45
C HIS A 141 14.01 5.56 2.86
N ALA A 142 14.92 4.58 2.86
CA ALA A 142 14.54 3.21 2.55
C ALA A 142 13.56 2.68 3.60
N ALA A 143 12.55 1.95 3.15
CA ALA A 143 11.51 1.34 3.98
C ALA A 143 11.29 -0.12 3.58
N SER A 144 12.39 -0.86 3.40
CA SER A 144 12.35 -2.27 3.00
C SER A 144 11.61 -3.13 4.03
N GLY A 145 11.01 -4.21 3.55
CA GLY A 145 10.27 -5.19 4.34
C GLY A 145 8.97 -5.59 3.66
N HIS A 146 7.92 -4.75 3.72
CA HIS A 146 6.67 -4.95 2.98
C HIS A 146 6.91 -5.07 1.47
N ASP A 147 7.69 -4.15 0.93
CA ASP A 147 8.28 -4.17 -0.41
C ASP A 147 9.78 -3.83 -0.28
N PRO A 148 10.71 -4.54 -0.97
CA PRO A 148 12.15 -4.34 -0.81
C PRO A 148 12.64 -2.98 -1.30
N HIS A 149 11.86 -2.29 -2.11
CA HIS A 149 12.21 -1.02 -2.74
C HIS A 149 11.39 0.17 -2.22
N SER A 150 10.56 -0.06 -1.21
CA SER A 150 9.67 0.96 -0.63
C SER A 150 10.45 2.12 -0.04
N LEU A 151 9.87 3.31 -0.11
CA LEU A 151 10.34 4.55 0.47
C LEU A 151 9.34 5.07 1.50
N LEU A 152 9.86 5.70 2.54
CA LEU A 152 9.12 6.62 3.38
C LEU A 152 9.70 8.04 3.20
N PHE A 153 8.87 9.07 3.47
CA PHE A 153 9.28 10.47 3.37
C PHE A 153 9.09 11.16 4.70
N PHE A 154 10.13 11.84 5.16
CA PHE A 154 10.13 12.56 6.44
C PHE A 154 10.42 14.04 6.27
N GLU A 155 9.60 14.90 6.89
CA GLU A 155 9.80 16.34 6.95
C GLU A 155 10.26 16.71 8.38
N PRO A 156 11.51 17.19 8.55
CA PRO A 156 12.11 17.31 9.89
C PRO A 156 11.59 18.49 10.72
N ILE A 157 11.03 19.54 10.09
CA ILE A 157 10.57 20.74 10.82
C ILE A 157 9.22 20.46 11.50
N SER A 158 8.23 19.96 10.76
CA SER A 158 6.93 19.54 11.32
C SER A 158 6.99 18.16 11.98
N GLN A 159 8.06 17.40 11.74
CA GLN A 159 8.18 15.99 12.12
C GLN A 159 7.02 15.13 11.57
N THR A 160 6.68 15.37 10.30
CA THR A 160 5.65 14.60 9.59
C THR A 160 6.30 13.48 8.78
N LEU A 161 5.77 12.27 8.94
CA LEU A 161 6.20 11.06 8.24
C LEU A 161 5.11 10.58 7.30
N ILE A 162 5.41 10.40 6.03
CA ILE A 162 4.61 9.58 5.10
C ILE A 162 5.25 8.20 5.14
N SER A 163 4.59 7.27 5.85
CA SER A 163 5.15 5.95 6.15
C SER A 163 4.78 4.89 5.11
N ALA A 164 3.88 5.18 4.18
CA ALA A 164 3.32 4.17 3.28
C ALA A 164 2.88 2.92 4.07
N ASP A 165 3.31 1.74 3.65
CA ASP A 165 2.96 0.46 4.28
C ASP A 165 3.99 -0.05 5.28
N ALA A 166 5.03 0.77 5.56
CA ALA A 166 6.03 0.46 6.57
C ALA A 166 5.51 0.62 8.01
N LEU A 167 4.57 1.54 8.24
CA LEU A 167 3.95 1.74 9.56
C LEU A 167 2.52 2.25 9.42
N TRP A 168 1.56 1.53 9.99
CA TRP A 168 0.17 1.93 10.23
C TRP A 168 -0.06 2.14 11.73
N GLU A 169 -1.19 2.69 12.12
CA GLU A 169 -1.53 2.84 13.54
C GLU A 169 -1.52 1.51 14.29
N ASN A 170 -1.90 0.41 13.62
CA ASN A 170 -1.99 -0.93 14.18
C ASN A 170 -1.13 -1.96 13.43
N GLY A 171 0.11 -1.62 13.15
CA GLY A 171 1.08 -2.53 12.52
C GLY A 171 1.65 -2.00 11.20
N PHE A 172 1.76 -2.87 10.21
CA PHE A 172 2.38 -2.61 8.90
C PHE A 172 1.78 -3.54 7.83
N GLY A 173 2.10 -3.30 6.55
CA GLY A 173 1.69 -4.11 5.40
C GLY A 173 2.20 -5.55 5.43
N ILE A 174 1.63 -6.42 4.58
CA ILE A 174 2.09 -7.80 4.44
C ILE A 174 3.55 -7.80 3.98
N VAL A 175 4.36 -8.68 4.55
CA VAL A 175 5.78 -8.82 4.18
C VAL A 175 5.88 -9.88 3.08
N PHE A 176 5.64 -9.47 1.82
CA PHE A 176 5.61 -10.37 0.68
C PHE A 176 6.95 -11.08 0.43
N PRO A 177 8.12 -10.41 0.49
CA PRO A 177 9.40 -11.08 0.25
C PRO A 177 9.70 -12.21 1.23
N GLU A 178 9.20 -12.13 2.47
CA GLU A 178 9.33 -13.22 3.45
C GLU A 178 8.58 -14.48 3.01
N LEU A 179 7.43 -14.33 2.34
CA LEU A 179 6.68 -15.45 1.78
C LEU A 179 7.42 -16.11 0.63
N GLU A 180 8.26 -15.36 -0.09
CA GLU A 180 9.13 -15.85 -1.16
C GLU A 180 10.43 -16.50 -0.64
N GLY A 181 10.74 -16.32 0.65
CA GLY A 181 11.88 -16.94 1.32
C GLY A 181 13.06 -16.00 1.55
N GLU A 182 12.83 -14.69 1.40
CA GLU A 182 13.80 -13.66 1.75
C GLU A 182 13.75 -13.37 3.27
N ASP A 183 14.83 -12.87 3.84
CA ASP A 183 14.90 -12.46 5.26
C ASP A 183 14.33 -11.04 5.46
N ALA A 184 13.07 -10.87 5.08
CA ALA A 184 12.44 -9.57 5.03
C ALA A 184 11.87 -9.10 6.38
N PHE A 185 11.66 -9.98 7.35
CA PHE A 185 11.32 -9.58 8.71
C PHE A 185 12.42 -8.76 9.38
N ASN A 186 13.71 -9.10 9.11
CA ASN A 186 14.83 -8.29 9.56
C ASN A 186 14.84 -6.89 8.90
N ASP A 187 14.38 -6.78 7.66
CA ASP A 187 14.28 -5.49 6.99
C ASP A 187 13.14 -4.64 7.55
N VAL A 188 11.99 -5.25 7.91
CA VAL A 188 10.94 -4.58 8.68
C VAL A 188 11.49 -4.05 9.99
N ALA A 189 12.26 -4.86 10.74
CA ALA A 189 12.86 -4.43 12.02
C ALA A 189 13.75 -3.19 11.84
N LYS A 190 14.64 -3.21 10.83
CA LYS A 190 15.51 -2.06 10.50
C LYS A 190 14.69 -0.81 10.11
N THR A 191 13.62 -0.98 9.35
CA THR A 191 12.73 0.11 8.97
C THR A 191 12.04 0.72 10.19
N LEU A 192 11.55 -0.10 11.12
CA LEU A 192 10.99 0.37 12.39
C LEU A 192 12.03 1.12 13.24
N ASP A 193 13.31 0.68 13.23
CA ASP A 193 14.42 1.38 13.91
C ASP A 193 14.71 2.75 13.25
N VAL A 194 14.58 2.87 11.93
CA VAL A 194 14.68 4.17 11.24
C VAL A 194 13.55 5.09 11.68
N ILE A 195 12.31 4.61 11.71
CA ILE A 195 11.14 5.40 12.12
C ILE A 195 11.31 5.86 13.60
N GLU A 196 11.78 4.98 14.48
CA GLU A 196 12.06 5.33 15.87
C GLU A 196 13.09 6.46 15.99
N LYS A 197 14.18 6.41 15.22
CA LYS A 197 15.22 7.46 15.21
C LYS A 197 14.72 8.79 14.66
N LEU A 198 13.81 8.77 13.68
CA LEU A 198 13.22 9.98 13.11
C LEU A 198 12.29 10.71 14.09
N GLN A 199 11.73 10.01 15.09
CA GLN A 199 10.83 10.58 16.09
C GLN A 199 9.71 11.44 15.48
N PRO A 200 8.90 10.90 14.54
CA PRO A 200 7.84 11.68 13.93
C PRO A 200 6.83 12.13 14.99
N LYS A 201 6.07 13.19 14.72
CA LYS A 201 4.89 13.58 15.50
C LYS A 201 3.62 13.13 14.85
N THR A 202 3.59 13.27 13.53
CA THR A 202 2.44 12.93 12.68
C THR A 202 2.84 11.86 11.69
N VAL A 203 2.02 10.84 11.53
CA VAL A 203 2.21 9.77 10.56
C VAL A 203 1.03 9.73 9.60
N ILE A 204 1.35 9.74 8.32
CA ILE A 204 0.42 9.54 7.21
C ILE A 204 0.72 8.15 6.64
N PRO A 205 -0.11 7.14 6.98
CA PRO A 205 0.09 5.77 6.52
C PRO A 205 -0.40 5.57 5.09
N GLY A 206 0.00 4.47 4.46
CA GLY A 206 -0.59 4.02 3.19
C GLY A 206 -2.07 3.68 3.34
N HIS A 207 -2.46 3.11 4.48
CA HIS A 207 -3.85 2.76 4.77
C HIS A 207 -4.26 3.18 6.18
N GLY A 208 -5.54 3.58 6.32
CA GLY A 208 -6.12 4.06 7.57
C GLY A 208 -5.99 5.58 7.74
N ALA A 209 -6.41 6.08 8.89
CA ALA A 209 -6.39 7.51 9.19
C ALA A 209 -4.98 8.04 9.49
N VAL A 210 -4.79 9.33 9.28
CA VAL A 210 -3.61 10.06 9.81
C VAL A 210 -3.63 9.99 11.34
N PHE A 211 -2.49 9.71 11.96
CA PHE A 211 -2.41 9.56 13.41
C PHE A 211 -1.19 10.25 14.02
N SER A 212 -1.28 10.51 15.34
CA SER A 212 -0.16 10.97 16.13
C SER A 212 0.74 9.79 16.50
N TYR A 213 2.04 9.92 16.25
CA TYR A 213 3.01 8.92 16.64
C TYR A 213 3.14 8.84 18.16
N SER A 214 3.24 7.62 18.66
CA SER A 214 3.60 7.34 20.06
C SER A 214 4.43 6.05 20.13
N ALA A 215 5.12 5.83 21.22
CA ALA A 215 5.87 4.58 21.45
C ALA A 215 4.96 3.34 21.33
N ASP A 216 3.72 3.43 21.79
CA ASP A 216 2.75 2.32 21.71
C ASP A 216 2.46 1.86 20.28
N VAL A 217 2.50 2.78 19.28
CA VAL A 217 2.34 2.43 17.87
C VAL A 217 3.48 1.54 17.41
N LEU A 218 4.70 1.94 17.75
CA LEU A 218 5.89 1.18 17.38
C LEU A 218 5.95 -0.16 18.12
N ASP A 219 5.58 -0.19 19.39
CA ASP A 219 5.53 -1.42 20.19
C ASP A 219 4.51 -2.42 19.63
N ARG A 220 3.34 -1.93 19.15
CA ARG A 220 2.37 -2.79 18.43
C ARG A 220 2.96 -3.36 17.15
N ALA A 221 3.65 -2.53 16.37
CA ALA A 221 4.30 -2.98 15.13
C ALA A 221 5.38 -4.04 15.41
N ARG A 222 6.25 -3.82 16.40
CA ARG A 222 7.28 -4.78 16.81
C ARG A 222 6.69 -6.07 17.36
N THR A 223 5.64 -5.99 18.18
CA THR A 223 4.93 -7.17 18.70
C THR A 223 4.32 -8.00 17.55
N ARG A 224 3.73 -7.34 16.55
CA ARG A 224 3.22 -8.01 15.35
C ARG A 224 4.33 -8.67 14.55
N LEU A 225 5.46 -7.99 14.36
CA LEU A 225 6.63 -8.54 13.68
C LEU A 225 7.16 -9.77 14.38
N ASP A 226 7.36 -9.71 15.70
CA ASP A 226 7.81 -10.82 16.54
C ASP A 226 6.85 -12.02 16.45
N HIS A 227 5.54 -11.75 16.52
CA HIS A 227 4.54 -12.79 16.32
C HIS A 227 4.66 -13.48 14.96
N PHE A 228 4.86 -12.75 13.88
CA PHE A 228 4.99 -13.32 12.55
C PHE A 228 6.32 -14.06 12.35
N ALA A 229 7.43 -13.54 12.91
CA ALA A 229 8.73 -14.20 12.86
C ALA A 229 8.71 -15.56 13.58
N HIS A 230 8.03 -15.66 14.72
CA HIS A 230 7.86 -16.92 15.45
C HIS A 230 6.78 -17.84 14.85
N ARG A 231 5.86 -17.32 14.06
CA ARG A 231 4.74 -18.04 13.48
C ARG A 231 4.53 -17.68 12.00
N PRO A 232 5.49 -18.08 11.12
CA PRO A 232 5.41 -17.77 9.69
C PRO A 232 4.14 -18.37 9.03
N ASP A 233 3.59 -19.46 9.56
CA ASP A 233 2.29 -20.01 9.14
C ASP A 233 1.15 -19.01 9.36
N LYS A 234 1.17 -18.24 10.44
CA LYS A 234 0.16 -17.20 10.73
C LYS A 234 0.31 -16.00 9.79
N HIS A 235 1.55 -15.61 9.49
CA HIS A 235 1.81 -14.58 8.49
C HIS A 235 1.30 -15.03 7.11
N ALA A 236 1.64 -16.23 6.68
CA ALA A 236 1.20 -16.80 5.41
C ALA A 236 -0.34 -16.86 5.29
N ARG A 237 -1.02 -17.35 6.35
CA ARG A 237 -2.49 -17.36 6.41
C ARG A 237 -3.10 -15.97 6.38
N HIS A 238 -2.47 -15.00 7.06
CA HIS A 238 -2.91 -13.61 7.04
C HIS A 238 -2.76 -13.01 5.63
N ALA A 239 -1.63 -13.22 4.96
CA ALA A 239 -1.38 -12.75 3.60
C ALA A 239 -2.41 -13.32 2.60
N ALA A 240 -2.70 -14.61 2.67
CA ALA A 240 -3.73 -15.23 1.83
C ALA A 240 -5.11 -14.58 2.03
N LYS A 241 -5.51 -14.32 3.29
CA LYS A 241 -6.76 -13.63 3.61
C LYS A 241 -6.80 -12.20 3.07
N VAL A 242 -5.69 -11.48 3.14
CA VAL A 242 -5.58 -10.12 2.59
C VAL A 242 -5.76 -10.14 1.07
N LEU A 243 -5.11 -11.07 0.35
CA LEU A 243 -5.27 -11.17 -1.11
C LEU A 243 -6.71 -11.53 -1.51
N ILE A 244 -7.37 -12.43 -0.80
CA ILE A 244 -8.79 -12.77 -1.03
C ILE A 244 -9.69 -11.56 -0.73
N LYS A 245 -9.46 -10.87 0.37
CA LYS A 245 -10.20 -9.65 0.73
C LYS A 245 -9.98 -8.55 -0.29
N PHE A 246 -8.74 -8.36 -0.76
CA PHE A 246 -8.40 -7.38 -1.79
C PHE A 246 -9.17 -7.64 -3.09
N LYS A 247 -9.25 -8.91 -3.52
CA LYS A 247 -10.08 -9.30 -4.67
C LYS A 247 -11.56 -8.96 -4.47
N LEU A 248 -12.10 -9.20 -3.31
CA LEU A 248 -13.50 -8.86 -3.01
C LEU A 248 -13.73 -7.35 -2.86
N LEU A 249 -12.75 -6.59 -2.41
CA LEU A 249 -12.81 -5.13 -2.46
C LEU A 249 -12.86 -4.60 -3.89
N GLU A 250 -12.14 -5.27 -4.83
CA GLU A 250 -12.16 -4.91 -6.26
C GLU A 250 -13.51 -5.19 -6.92
N ILE A 251 -14.06 -6.39 -6.71
CA ILE A 251 -15.26 -6.87 -7.45
C ILE A 251 -16.57 -6.73 -6.67
N GLN A 252 -16.50 -6.43 -5.37
CA GLN A 252 -17.58 -6.24 -4.40
C GLN A 252 -18.37 -7.53 -4.06
N GLN A 253 -18.66 -8.38 -5.01
CA GLN A 253 -19.32 -9.66 -4.79
C GLN A 253 -18.99 -10.69 -5.87
N GLN A 254 -19.01 -11.97 -5.52
CA GLN A 254 -18.77 -13.07 -6.45
C GLN A 254 -19.40 -14.38 -5.92
N PRO A 255 -19.80 -15.33 -6.80
CA PRO A 255 -20.11 -16.71 -6.39
C PRO A 255 -18.93 -17.38 -5.69
N VAL A 256 -19.19 -18.10 -4.60
CA VAL A 256 -18.16 -18.81 -3.81
C VAL A 256 -17.28 -19.68 -4.70
N GLU A 257 -17.90 -20.46 -5.59
CA GLU A 257 -17.19 -21.39 -6.48
C GLU A 257 -16.22 -20.66 -7.43
N GLU A 258 -16.62 -19.50 -7.95
CA GLU A 258 -15.75 -18.66 -8.80
C GLU A 258 -14.60 -18.05 -8.03
N LEU A 259 -14.83 -17.63 -6.78
CA LEU A 259 -13.77 -17.10 -5.92
C LEU A 259 -12.76 -18.20 -5.57
N ILE A 260 -13.22 -19.42 -5.26
CA ILE A 260 -12.35 -20.57 -5.03
C ILE A 260 -11.54 -20.88 -6.30
N LYS A 261 -12.18 -20.87 -7.47
CA LYS A 261 -11.50 -21.10 -8.75
C LYS A 261 -10.46 -20.02 -9.04
N TRP A 262 -10.78 -18.76 -8.77
CA TRP A 262 -9.83 -17.65 -8.90
C TRP A 262 -8.65 -17.83 -7.97
N ALA A 263 -8.88 -18.14 -6.69
CA ALA A 263 -7.82 -18.35 -5.71
C ALA A 263 -6.92 -19.54 -6.08
N ALA A 264 -7.52 -20.65 -6.58
CA ALA A 264 -6.79 -21.82 -7.05
C ALA A 264 -5.97 -21.56 -8.33
N GLY A 265 -6.32 -20.52 -9.11
CA GLY A 265 -5.59 -20.09 -10.30
C GLY A 265 -4.62 -18.94 -10.08
N THR A 266 -4.61 -18.33 -8.88
CA THR A 266 -3.73 -17.20 -8.54
C THR A 266 -2.40 -17.74 -8.04
N ASN A 267 -1.33 -17.55 -8.82
CA ASN A 267 -0.02 -18.16 -8.57
C ASN A 267 0.50 -17.91 -7.16
N TYR A 268 0.35 -16.70 -6.66
CA TYR A 268 0.85 -16.33 -5.33
C TYR A 268 0.11 -17.07 -4.21
N LEU A 269 -1.22 -17.23 -4.31
CA LEU A 269 -2.00 -18.03 -3.36
C LEU A 269 -1.62 -19.51 -3.41
N VAL A 270 -1.36 -20.05 -4.62
CA VAL A 270 -0.88 -21.42 -4.78
C VAL A 270 0.48 -21.60 -4.13
N GLN A 271 1.43 -20.69 -4.33
CA GLN A 271 2.76 -20.73 -3.70
C GLN A 271 2.67 -20.68 -2.17
N ILE A 272 1.83 -19.81 -1.60
CA ILE A 272 1.61 -19.76 -0.14
C ILE A 272 1.08 -21.10 0.36
N ARG A 273 0.07 -21.67 -0.30
CA ARG A 273 -0.49 -22.97 0.09
C ARG A 273 0.55 -24.07 0.01
N ASP A 274 1.29 -24.18 -1.10
CA ASP A 274 2.29 -25.22 -1.32
C ASP A 274 3.44 -25.15 -0.32
N LYS A 275 3.85 -23.93 0.08
CA LYS A 275 4.96 -23.74 1.01
C LYS A 275 4.57 -23.95 2.48
N PHE A 276 3.37 -23.55 2.89
CA PHE A 276 2.98 -23.49 4.31
C PHE A 276 1.83 -24.44 4.68
N PHE A 277 1.04 -24.94 3.68
CA PHE A 277 -0.18 -25.71 3.88
C PHE A 277 -0.32 -26.85 2.88
N GLU A 278 0.79 -27.51 2.49
CA GLU A 278 0.85 -28.51 1.41
C GLU A 278 -0.10 -29.70 1.58
N THR A 279 -0.44 -30.06 2.80
CA THR A 279 -1.36 -31.17 3.12
C THR A 279 -2.83 -30.81 2.94
N GLU A 280 -3.16 -29.52 2.78
CA GLU A 280 -4.54 -29.07 2.62
C GLU A 280 -4.92 -29.05 1.13
N ARG A 281 -6.13 -29.52 0.82
CA ARG A 281 -6.68 -29.35 -0.55
C ARG A 281 -6.95 -27.86 -0.76
N VAL A 282 -6.68 -27.37 -1.97
CA VAL A 282 -6.84 -25.94 -2.32
C VAL A 282 -8.25 -25.43 -1.96
N THR A 283 -9.28 -26.20 -2.30
CA THR A 283 -10.67 -25.82 -2.00
C THR A 283 -10.93 -25.67 -0.51
N ASP A 284 -10.54 -26.67 0.29
CA ASP A 284 -10.77 -26.68 1.74
C ASP A 284 -9.98 -25.55 2.44
N TRP A 285 -8.75 -25.30 1.95
CA TRP A 285 -7.90 -24.22 2.43
C TRP A 285 -8.51 -22.83 2.15
N VAL A 286 -9.03 -22.59 0.92
CA VAL A 286 -9.70 -21.34 0.56
C VAL A 286 -10.99 -21.17 1.35
N GLU A 287 -11.81 -22.22 1.48
CA GLU A 287 -13.04 -22.19 2.29
C GLU A 287 -12.72 -21.81 3.75
N ALA A 288 -11.67 -22.36 4.33
CA ALA A 288 -11.25 -22.01 5.68
C ALA A 288 -10.82 -20.52 5.81
N MET A 289 -10.22 -19.92 4.76
CA MET A 289 -9.93 -18.48 4.74
C MET A 289 -11.22 -17.66 4.68
N LEU A 290 -12.19 -18.08 3.85
CA LEU A 290 -13.49 -17.42 3.75
C LEU A 290 -14.27 -17.48 5.07
N ASP A 291 -14.25 -18.61 5.76
CA ASP A 291 -14.88 -18.77 7.07
C ASP A 291 -14.25 -17.86 8.13
N ASP A 292 -12.92 -17.72 8.13
CA ASP A 292 -12.23 -16.78 9.00
C ASP A 292 -12.68 -15.32 8.72
N LEU A 293 -12.76 -14.92 7.45
CA LEU A 293 -13.17 -13.57 7.05
C LEU A 293 -14.64 -13.30 7.35
N LEU A 294 -15.51 -14.29 7.15
CA LEU A 294 -16.93 -14.22 7.53
C LEU A 294 -17.09 -14.08 9.06
N THR A 295 -16.36 -14.88 9.83
CA THR A 295 -16.39 -14.83 11.30
C THR A 295 -15.89 -13.49 11.83
N ALA A 296 -14.89 -12.89 11.17
CA ALA A 296 -14.38 -11.57 11.50
C ALA A 296 -15.29 -10.42 11.05
N GLY A 297 -16.40 -10.70 10.34
CA GLY A 297 -17.28 -9.67 9.78
C GLY A 297 -16.68 -8.90 8.62
N ALA A 298 -15.56 -9.36 8.07
CA ALA A 298 -14.91 -8.74 6.92
C ALA A 298 -15.59 -9.12 5.59
N LEU A 299 -16.42 -10.15 5.59
CA LEU A 299 -17.24 -10.59 4.47
C LEU A 299 -18.64 -10.91 4.96
N ALA A 300 -19.61 -10.91 4.04
CA ALA A 300 -20.95 -11.43 4.25
C ALA A 300 -21.27 -12.53 3.21
N ARG A 301 -22.20 -13.42 3.54
CA ARG A 301 -22.67 -14.46 2.64
C ARG A 301 -24.15 -14.32 2.39
N GLN A 302 -24.55 -14.31 1.13
CA GLN A 302 -25.94 -14.31 0.70
C GLN A 302 -26.19 -15.46 -0.30
N GLY A 303 -26.71 -16.58 0.22
CA GLY A 303 -26.86 -17.79 -0.58
C GLY A 303 -25.51 -18.32 -1.08
N HIS A 304 -25.33 -18.34 -2.41
CA HIS A 304 -24.08 -18.75 -3.06
C HIS A 304 -23.08 -17.60 -3.30
N LEU A 305 -23.45 -16.36 -2.95
CA LEU A 305 -22.59 -15.18 -3.12
C LEU A 305 -21.80 -14.89 -1.85
N ILE A 306 -20.55 -14.49 -2.02
CA ILE A 306 -19.73 -13.81 -1.03
C ILE A 306 -19.69 -12.33 -1.40
N LEU A 307 -19.90 -11.48 -0.39
CA LEU A 307 -19.95 -10.03 -0.53
C LEU A 307 -18.84 -9.40 0.32
N ASN A 308 -18.27 -8.33 -0.20
CA ASN A 308 -17.45 -7.41 0.59
C ASN A 308 -18.34 -6.66 1.60
N THR A 309 -17.83 -6.42 2.83
CA THR A 309 -18.49 -5.62 3.89
C THR A 309 -17.64 -4.42 4.24
#